data_86077d3b290b31b7ef41a6e11bdcef1a
#
_entry.id   86077d3b290b31b7ef41a6e11bdcef1a
#
_cell.length_a   1.000
_cell.length_b   1.000
_cell.length_c   1.000
_cell.angle_alpha   90.00
_cell.angle_beta   90.00
_cell.angle_gamma   90.00
#
_symmetry.space_group_name_H-M   'P 1'
#
loop_
_entity.id
_entity.type
_entity.pdbx_description
1 polymer ?
#
loop_
_entity_poly.entity_id
_entity_poly.type
_entity_poly.pdbx_seq_one_letter_code
_entity_poly.pdbx_strand_id
1 'polypeptide(L)'
;METRSLLRRLAEDSTHVVSMAPVALLSVSDKTGIVPLAEALHLHHGYKLLSSGGTAKVLEAAGLPVTRVSEHTGAPEILSGRVKTLHPRVHGGILAKRSDATHQVDLKQQNIAPIDVVVVNLYPFRETVARPDVTWEQAIENIDIGGPAMVRAAAKNHADVAVLTSPAQYDSVLAALQDSAGSVPPELRRQLALEAFQHTAAYDTAISTWMAKDVE
;
A
#
# COMPACT_ATOMS: atom_id res chain seq x y z
N MET A 1 -48.92 12.62 -7.42
CA MET A 1 -48.41 12.70 -6.03
C MET A 1 -47.32 11.65 -5.74
N GLU A 2 -47.34 10.50 -6.37
CA GLU A 2 -46.40 9.39 -6.14
C GLU A 2 -44.94 9.63 -6.58
N THR A 3 -44.76 10.34 -7.71
CA THR A 3 -43.40 10.60 -8.25
C THR A 3 -42.51 11.46 -7.34
N ARG A 4 -43.11 12.41 -6.59
CA ARG A 4 -42.38 13.23 -5.60
C ARG A 4 -41.96 12.43 -4.35
N SER A 5 -42.78 11.45 -3.97
CA SER A 5 -42.47 10.53 -2.85
C SER A 5 -41.30 9.58 -3.17
N LEU A 6 -41.25 9.09 -4.43
CA LEU A 6 -40.19 8.21 -4.90
C LEU A 6 -38.83 8.93 -4.97
N LEU A 7 -38.84 10.16 -5.51
CA LEU A 7 -37.60 11.00 -5.58
C LEU A 7 -37.10 11.41 -4.20
N ARG A 8 -38.01 11.61 -3.24
CA ARG A 8 -37.61 11.91 -1.85
C ARG A 8 -36.99 10.70 -1.13
N ARG A 9 -37.55 9.50 -1.36
CA ARG A 9 -36.97 8.25 -0.82
C ARG A 9 -35.59 7.94 -1.44
N LEU A 10 -35.40 8.19 -2.74
CA LEU A 10 -34.10 8.02 -3.41
C LEU A 10 -33.07 9.07 -2.95
N ALA A 11 -33.51 10.27 -2.55
CA ALA A 11 -32.64 11.29 -1.97
C ALA A 11 -32.30 10.99 -0.49
N GLU A 12 -33.22 10.41 0.26
CA GLU A 12 -32.99 10.00 1.66
C GLU A 12 -32.09 8.74 1.76
N ASP A 13 -32.13 7.82 0.79
CA ASP A 13 -31.19 6.69 0.67
C ASP A 13 -29.76 7.11 0.27
N SER A 14 -29.61 8.31 -0.32
CA SER A 14 -28.28 8.85 -0.70
C SER A 14 -27.47 9.40 0.49
N THR A 15 -28.04 9.52 1.69
CA THR A 15 -27.38 10.13 2.85
C THR A 15 -26.72 9.13 3.81
N HIS A 16 -26.87 7.83 3.58
CA HIS A 16 -26.06 6.82 4.28
C HIS A 16 -24.90 6.37 3.39
N VAL A 17 -23.97 7.29 3.11
CA VAL A 17 -22.60 6.88 2.81
C VAL A 17 -22.09 6.24 4.10
N VAL A 18 -22.20 4.93 4.21
CA VAL A 18 -21.44 4.17 5.20
C VAL A 18 -19.98 4.50 4.91
N SER A 19 -19.40 5.43 5.67
CA SER A 19 -17.98 5.74 5.61
C SER A 19 -17.25 4.44 5.91
N MET A 20 -16.78 3.76 4.87
CA MET A 20 -15.94 2.59 5.06
C MET A 20 -14.68 3.07 5.76
N ALA A 21 -14.30 2.37 6.84
CA ALA A 21 -13.05 2.68 7.53
C ALA A 21 -11.89 2.66 6.52
N PRO A 22 -10.99 3.66 6.54
CA PRO A 22 -9.86 3.75 5.62
C PRO A 22 -8.95 2.52 5.77
N VAL A 23 -8.23 2.18 4.71
CA VAL A 23 -7.36 0.99 4.67
C VAL A 23 -5.92 1.40 4.50
N ALA A 24 -5.04 0.88 5.35
CA ALA A 24 -3.59 0.97 5.21
C ALA A 24 -2.99 -0.40 4.86
N LEU A 25 -2.28 -0.46 3.73
CA LEU A 25 -1.52 -1.64 3.32
C LEU A 25 -0.07 -1.48 3.77
N LEU A 26 0.39 -2.39 4.64
CA LEU A 26 1.74 -2.38 5.19
C LEU A 26 2.49 -3.64 4.76
N SER A 27 3.57 -3.46 4.00
CA SER A 27 4.42 -4.55 3.51
C SER A 27 5.86 -4.06 3.43
N VAL A 28 6.62 -4.18 4.51
CA VAL A 28 7.96 -3.62 4.64
C VAL A 28 9.01 -4.71 4.85
N SER A 29 10.20 -4.52 4.28
CA SER A 29 11.40 -5.31 4.57
C SER A 29 12.05 -4.83 5.87
N ASP A 30 12.38 -3.55 5.96
CA ASP A 30 12.81 -2.88 7.19
C ASP A 30 11.59 -2.62 8.10
N LYS A 31 11.60 -3.22 9.29
CA LYS A 31 10.51 -3.15 10.27
C LYS A 31 10.64 -1.99 11.25
N THR A 32 11.65 -1.12 11.08
CA THR A 32 11.89 0.03 11.96
C THR A 32 10.65 0.92 12.03
N GLY A 33 10.13 1.14 13.23
CA GLY A 33 8.98 2.02 13.48
C GLY A 33 7.63 1.55 12.94
N ILE A 34 7.52 0.33 12.38
CA ILE A 34 6.28 -0.12 11.73
C ILE A 34 5.15 -0.37 12.74
N VAL A 35 5.47 -0.86 13.95
CA VAL A 35 4.45 -1.09 14.99
C VAL A 35 3.86 0.21 15.50
N PRO A 36 4.64 1.21 15.97
CA PRO A 36 4.10 2.52 16.36
C PRO A 36 3.29 3.19 15.26
N LEU A 37 3.74 3.11 13.99
CA LEU A 37 2.97 3.64 12.86
C LEU A 37 1.60 2.94 12.73
N ALA A 38 1.59 1.62 12.76
CA ALA A 38 0.37 0.82 12.60
C ALA A 38 -0.61 1.03 13.79
N GLU A 39 -0.08 1.14 15.01
CA GLU A 39 -0.88 1.50 16.20
C GLU A 39 -1.54 2.85 16.04
N ALA A 40 -0.79 3.88 15.63
CA ALA A 40 -1.34 5.21 15.42
C ALA A 40 -2.40 5.22 14.31
N LEU A 41 -2.15 4.58 13.17
CA LEU A 41 -3.11 4.45 12.08
C LEU A 41 -4.40 3.76 12.55
N HIS A 42 -4.28 2.66 13.30
CA HIS A 42 -5.43 1.89 13.72
C HIS A 42 -6.20 2.56 14.88
N LEU A 43 -5.49 2.87 15.99
CA LEU A 43 -6.12 3.30 17.23
C LEU A 43 -6.57 4.77 17.21
N HIS A 44 -5.81 5.64 16.52
CA HIS A 44 -6.09 7.08 16.53
C HIS A 44 -6.82 7.55 15.27
N HIS A 45 -6.62 6.86 14.15
CA HIS A 45 -7.19 7.28 12.85
C HIS A 45 -8.16 6.25 12.25
N GLY A 46 -8.44 5.14 12.93
CA GLY A 46 -9.47 4.16 12.55
C GLY A 46 -9.17 3.34 11.29
N TYR A 47 -7.92 3.27 10.85
CA TYR A 47 -7.53 2.48 9.67
C TYR A 47 -7.66 0.98 9.94
N LYS A 48 -8.18 0.25 8.95
CA LYS A 48 -8.03 -1.20 8.85
C LYS A 48 -6.63 -1.51 8.35
N LEU A 49 -5.95 -2.44 9.00
CA LEU A 49 -4.59 -2.83 8.63
C LEU A 49 -4.64 -4.04 7.70
N LEU A 50 -4.11 -3.88 6.49
CA LEU A 50 -3.91 -4.94 5.51
C LEU A 50 -2.41 -5.22 5.40
N SER A 51 -1.98 -6.48 5.53
CA SER A 51 -0.55 -6.80 5.51
C SER A 51 -0.26 -8.23 5.02
N SER A 52 0.99 -8.48 4.67
CA SER A 52 1.45 -9.79 4.19
C SER A 52 2.77 -10.22 4.86
N GLY A 53 3.06 -11.50 4.78
CA GLY A 53 4.35 -12.09 5.14
C GLY A 53 4.83 -11.75 6.54
N GLY A 54 6.09 -11.35 6.65
CA GLY A 54 6.75 -11.04 7.92
C GLY A 54 6.22 -9.76 8.58
N THR A 55 5.70 -8.79 7.82
CA THR A 55 5.11 -7.57 8.38
C THR A 55 3.83 -7.91 9.15
N ALA A 56 2.94 -8.73 8.57
CA ALA A 56 1.73 -9.17 9.26
C ALA A 56 2.05 -9.86 10.58
N LYS A 57 3.04 -10.76 10.60
CA LYS A 57 3.47 -11.45 11.83
C LYS A 57 3.94 -10.49 12.92
N VAL A 58 4.69 -9.45 12.56
CA VAL A 58 5.18 -8.45 13.53
C VAL A 58 4.02 -7.65 14.11
N LEU A 59 3.07 -7.22 13.29
CA LEU A 59 1.91 -6.47 13.74
C LEU A 59 0.95 -7.32 14.59
N GLU A 60 0.70 -8.57 14.20
CA GLU A 60 -0.09 -9.54 14.98
C GLU A 60 0.56 -9.84 16.33
N ALA A 61 1.87 -10.00 16.39
CA ALA A 61 2.62 -10.20 17.65
C ALA A 61 2.54 -8.99 18.59
N ALA A 62 2.34 -7.78 18.04
CA ALA A 62 2.07 -6.56 18.80
C ALA A 62 0.58 -6.44 19.24
N GLY A 63 -0.26 -7.43 18.93
CA GLY A 63 -1.68 -7.43 19.31
C GLY A 63 -2.59 -6.61 18.39
N LEU A 64 -2.11 -6.17 17.22
CA LEU A 64 -2.92 -5.40 16.29
C LEU A 64 -3.81 -6.30 15.42
N PRO A 65 -5.05 -5.89 15.13
CA PRO A 65 -5.94 -6.62 14.25
C PRO A 65 -5.50 -6.41 12.79
N VAL A 66 -4.92 -7.44 12.19
CA VAL A 66 -4.41 -7.41 10.81
C VAL A 66 -5.27 -8.33 9.94
N THR A 67 -5.76 -7.80 8.82
CA THR A 67 -6.28 -8.62 7.72
C THR A 67 -5.11 -9.05 6.84
N ARG A 68 -4.93 -10.33 6.62
CA ARG A 68 -3.87 -10.81 5.72
C ARG A 68 -4.26 -10.58 4.25
N VAL A 69 -3.29 -10.29 3.40
CA VAL A 69 -3.54 -10.10 1.95
C VAL A 69 -4.21 -11.33 1.34
N SER A 70 -3.85 -12.54 1.76
CA SER A 70 -4.50 -13.78 1.29
C SER A 70 -5.99 -13.85 1.66
N GLU A 71 -6.38 -13.37 2.83
CA GLU A 71 -7.79 -13.28 3.27
C GLU A 71 -8.53 -12.19 2.46
N HIS A 72 -7.88 -11.03 2.30
CA HIS A 72 -8.44 -9.91 1.53
C HIS A 72 -8.68 -10.27 0.07
N THR A 73 -7.74 -10.99 -0.54
CA THR A 73 -7.82 -11.38 -1.96
C THR A 73 -8.64 -12.64 -2.18
N GLY A 74 -8.72 -13.52 -1.19
CA GLY A 74 -9.23 -14.88 -1.32
C GLY A 74 -8.28 -15.80 -2.09
N ALA A 75 -7.05 -15.35 -2.36
CA ALA A 75 -6.03 -16.10 -3.09
C ALA A 75 -4.85 -16.44 -2.17
N PRO A 76 -4.36 -17.68 -2.17
CA PRO A 76 -3.18 -18.06 -1.41
C PRO A 76 -1.92 -17.41 -1.97
N GLU A 77 -0.87 -17.34 -1.15
CA GLU A 77 0.47 -17.08 -1.64
C GLU A 77 0.95 -18.29 -2.47
N ILE A 78 1.46 -18.04 -3.67
CA ILE A 78 1.91 -19.10 -4.59
C ILE A 78 3.36 -18.87 -5.02
N LEU A 79 3.96 -19.88 -5.68
CA LEU A 79 5.33 -19.83 -6.17
C LEU A 79 6.33 -19.48 -5.06
N SER A 80 6.22 -20.15 -3.91
CA SER A 80 7.06 -19.92 -2.73
C SER A 80 7.02 -18.47 -2.23
N GLY A 81 5.86 -17.79 -2.44
CA GLY A 81 5.67 -16.41 -2.01
C GLY A 81 6.10 -15.34 -3.02
N ARG A 82 6.52 -15.70 -4.23
CA ARG A 82 6.80 -14.71 -5.29
C ARG A 82 5.56 -13.95 -5.74
N VAL A 83 4.37 -14.56 -5.60
CA VAL A 83 3.08 -13.93 -5.92
C VAL A 83 2.21 -13.88 -4.66
N LYS A 84 1.99 -12.69 -4.14
CA LYS A 84 1.17 -12.38 -2.96
C LYS A 84 0.28 -11.18 -3.22
N THR A 85 0.90 -10.05 -3.58
CA THR A 85 0.26 -8.73 -3.71
C THR A 85 -0.08 -8.35 -5.13
N LEU A 86 0.40 -9.10 -6.14
CA LEU A 86 0.06 -8.91 -7.55
C LEU A 86 -1.35 -9.45 -7.83
N HIS A 87 -2.35 -8.76 -7.33
CA HIS A 87 -3.75 -9.20 -7.40
C HIS A 87 -4.66 -8.01 -7.71
N PRO A 88 -5.73 -8.19 -8.53
CA PRO A 88 -6.67 -7.12 -8.87
C PRO A 88 -7.31 -6.44 -7.66
N ARG A 89 -7.61 -7.16 -6.59
CA ARG A 89 -8.17 -6.56 -5.36
C ARG A 89 -7.19 -5.64 -4.63
N VAL A 90 -5.90 -5.92 -4.69
CA VAL A 90 -4.86 -5.04 -4.12
C VAL A 90 -4.66 -3.83 -5.04
N HIS A 91 -4.31 -4.07 -6.30
CA HIS A 91 -3.99 -2.99 -7.24
C HIS A 91 -5.20 -2.16 -7.65
N GLY A 92 -6.40 -2.76 -7.71
CA GLY A 92 -7.65 -2.03 -7.90
C GLY A 92 -7.96 -1.09 -6.73
N GLY A 93 -7.75 -1.55 -5.49
CA GLY A 93 -7.89 -0.73 -4.29
C GLY A 93 -6.93 0.47 -4.27
N ILE A 94 -5.70 0.31 -4.78
CA ILE A 94 -4.69 1.37 -4.86
C ILE A 94 -4.97 2.32 -6.05
N LEU A 95 -5.29 1.79 -7.24
CA LEU A 95 -5.32 2.56 -8.49
C LEU A 95 -6.67 3.23 -8.78
N ALA A 96 -7.75 2.84 -8.10
CA ALA A 96 -9.06 3.42 -8.34
C ALA A 96 -9.09 4.91 -7.97
N LYS A 97 -9.45 5.76 -8.95
CA LYS A 97 -9.69 7.18 -8.72
C LYS A 97 -11.01 7.35 -7.97
N ARG A 98 -10.97 8.00 -6.80
CA ARG A 98 -12.16 8.20 -5.95
C ARG A 98 -13.19 9.11 -6.59
N SER A 99 -12.77 10.03 -7.46
CA SER A 99 -13.63 10.97 -8.19
C SER A 99 -14.28 10.38 -9.46
N ASP A 100 -13.86 9.18 -9.90
CA ASP A 100 -14.36 8.56 -11.13
C ASP A 100 -15.51 7.60 -10.82
N ALA A 101 -16.71 7.92 -11.31
CA ALA A 101 -17.92 7.13 -11.07
C ALA A 101 -17.82 5.70 -11.63
N THR A 102 -17.11 5.50 -12.75
CA THR A 102 -16.93 4.16 -13.34
C THR A 102 -16.04 3.30 -12.46
N HIS A 103 -14.96 3.87 -11.90
CA HIS A 103 -14.11 3.17 -10.94
C HIS A 103 -14.86 2.80 -9.66
N GLN A 104 -15.79 3.65 -9.18
CA GLN A 104 -16.61 3.31 -8.01
C GLN A 104 -17.54 2.12 -8.30
N VAL A 105 -18.11 2.06 -9.52
CA VAL A 105 -18.92 0.91 -9.96
C VAL A 105 -18.08 -0.37 -9.99
N ASP A 106 -16.87 -0.32 -10.56
CA ASP A 106 -15.96 -1.47 -10.64
C ASP A 106 -15.56 -1.96 -9.25
N LEU A 107 -15.16 -1.06 -8.34
CA LEU A 107 -14.83 -1.41 -6.95
C LEU A 107 -15.99 -2.13 -6.26
N LYS A 108 -17.21 -1.61 -6.41
CA LYS A 108 -18.42 -2.21 -5.82
C LYS A 108 -18.71 -3.59 -6.42
N GLN A 109 -18.69 -3.72 -7.75
CA GLN A 109 -18.99 -4.98 -8.45
C GLN A 109 -17.96 -6.07 -8.11
N GLN A 110 -16.69 -5.71 -7.97
CA GLN A 110 -15.59 -6.64 -7.68
C GLN A 110 -15.36 -6.83 -6.18
N ASN A 111 -16.16 -6.17 -5.33
CA ASN A 111 -15.98 -6.17 -3.87
C ASN A 111 -14.55 -5.78 -3.45
N ILE A 112 -14.05 -4.67 -4.02
CA ILE A 112 -12.71 -4.15 -3.77
C ILE A 112 -12.81 -2.96 -2.81
N ALA A 113 -12.16 -3.07 -1.65
CA ALA A 113 -12.02 -1.94 -0.74
C ALA A 113 -10.95 -0.97 -1.25
N PRO A 114 -11.21 0.36 -1.26
CA PRO A 114 -10.16 1.34 -1.52
C PRO A 114 -9.03 1.25 -0.49
N ILE A 115 -7.79 1.47 -0.93
CA ILE A 115 -6.60 1.53 -0.08
C ILE A 115 -6.11 2.98 -0.07
N ASP A 116 -5.98 3.58 1.11
CA ASP A 116 -5.74 5.01 1.29
C ASP A 116 -4.28 5.31 1.63
N VAL A 117 -3.62 4.37 2.32
CA VAL A 117 -2.20 4.47 2.70
C VAL A 117 -1.48 3.19 2.29
N VAL A 118 -0.32 3.33 1.64
CA VAL A 118 0.56 2.23 1.24
C VAL A 118 1.93 2.46 1.86
N VAL A 119 2.34 1.56 2.75
CA VAL A 119 3.64 1.59 3.43
C VAL A 119 4.45 0.39 2.95
N VAL A 120 5.41 0.65 2.08
CA VAL A 120 6.21 -0.40 1.42
C VAL A 120 7.64 0.08 1.25
N ASN A 121 8.59 -0.56 1.93
CA ASN A 121 10.00 -0.47 1.58
C ASN A 121 10.46 -1.78 0.95
N LEU A 122 11.43 -1.68 0.05
CA LEU A 122 11.86 -2.77 -0.81
C LEU A 122 12.88 -3.67 -0.12
N TYR A 123 13.09 -4.86 -0.66
CA TYR A 123 14.18 -5.72 -0.23
C TYR A 123 15.53 -5.02 -0.39
N PRO A 124 16.48 -5.22 0.55
CA PRO A 124 17.76 -4.52 0.55
C PRO A 124 18.73 -5.13 -0.48
N PHE A 125 18.44 -4.94 -1.78
CA PHE A 125 19.21 -5.53 -2.87
C PHE A 125 20.69 -5.11 -2.84
N ARG A 126 20.98 -3.83 -2.58
CA ARG A 126 22.37 -3.31 -2.50
C ARG A 126 23.18 -3.99 -1.42
N GLU A 127 22.59 -4.17 -0.24
CA GLU A 127 23.21 -4.84 0.89
C GLU A 127 23.39 -6.34 0.62
N THR A 128 22.43 -6.95 -0.09
CA THR A 128 22.50 -8.36 -0.48
C THR A 128 23.68 -8.60 -1.42
N VAL A 129 23.82 -7.80 -2.48
CA VAL A 129 24.88 -7.98 -3.49
C VAL A 129 26.23 -7.44 -3.04
N ALA A 130 26.30 -6.72 -1.93
CA ALA A 130 27.55 -6.30 -1.31
C ALA A 130 28.22 -7.40 -0.48
N ARG A 131 27.52 -8.49 -0.17
CA ARG A 131 28.09 -9.63 0.56
C ARG A 131 29.09 -10.39 -0.33
N PRO A 132 30.27 -10.75 0.18
CA PRO A 132 31.33 -11.37 -0.63
C PRO A 132 30.98 -12.80 -1.11
N ASP A 133 30.05 -13.46 -0.44
CA ASP A 133 29.64 -14.85 -0.67
C ASP A 133 28.28 -14.98 -1.38
N VAL A 134 27.71 -13.86 -1.87
CA VAL A 134 26.40 -13.89 -2.55
C VAL A 134 26.52 -14.61 -3.90
N THR A 135 25.65 -15.59 -4.15
CA THR A 135 25.55 -16.21 -5.47
C THR A 135 24.63 -15.40 -6.38
N TRP A 136 24.76 -15.64 -7.68
CA TRP A 136 23.87 -15.05 -8.69
C TRP A 136 22.40 -15.35 -8.39
N GLU A 137 22.08 -16.59 -8.10
CA GLU A 137 20.72 -17.04 -7.80
C GLU A 137 20.16 -16.36 -6.55
N GLN A 138 20.99 -16.18 -5.51
CA GLN A 138 20.60 -15.48 -4.29
C GLN A 138 20.29 -14.01 -4.56
N ALA A 139 21.12 -13.36 -5.39
CA ALA A 139 20.89 -11.96 -5.78
C ALA A 139 19.58 -11.82 -6.58
N ILE A 140 19.36 -12.69 -7.58
CA ILE A 140 18.13 -12.70 -8.39
C ILE A 140 16.89 -12.94 -7.52
N GLU A 141 16.94 -13.87 -6.56
CA GLU A 141 15.81 -14.15 -5.66
C GLU A 141 15.49 -12.98 -4.70
N ASN A 142 16.45 -12.09 -4.46
CA ASN A 142 16.25 -10.87 -3.67
C ASN A 142 15.74 -9.67 -4.48
N ILE A 143 15.42 -9.83 -5.76
CA ILE A 143 14.75 -8.79 -6.55
C ILE A 143 13.27 -8.77 -6.17
N ASP A 144 12.84 -7.64 -5.57
CA ASP A 144 11.44 -7.42 -5.20
C ASP A 144 10.62 -7.02 -6.44
N ILE A 145 9.54 -7.74 -6.69
CA ILE A 145 8.59 -7.46 -7.80
C ILE A 145 7.34 -6.79 -7.25
N GLY A 146 6.75 -7.36 -6.20
CA GLY A 146 5.47 -6.88 -5.66
C GLY A 146 5.57 -5.53 -4.97
N GLY A 147 6.67 -5.26 -4.27
CA GLY A 147 6.94 -3.99 -3.61
C GLY A 147 6.98 -2.82 -4.58
N PRO A 148 7.86 -2.82 -5.60
CA PRO A 148 7.90 -1.78 -6.62
C PRO A 148 6.57 -1.58 -7.34
N ALA A 149 5.83 -2.66 -7.63
CA ALA A 149 4.53 -2.58 -8.28
C ALA A 149 3.52 -1.80 -7.42
N MET A 150 3.43 -2.08 -6.11
CA MET A 150 2.56 -1.35 -5.18
C MET A 150 2.98 0.10 -4.99
N VAL A 151 4.30 0.35 -4.82
CA VAL A 151 4.86 1.70 -4.68
C VAL A 151 4.52 2.56 -5.89
N ARG A 152 4.76 2.06 -7.10
CA ARG A 152 4.48 2.78 -8.35
C ARG A 152 2.97 3.01 -8.55
N ALA A 153 2.13 2.02 -8.21
CA ALA A 153 0.68 2.16 -8.29
C ALA A 153 0.16 3.27 -7.37
N ALA A 154 0.61 3.27 -6.10
CA ALA A 154 0.23 4.29 -5.12
C ALA A 154 0.75 5.68 -5.50
N ALA A 155 2.01 5.80 -5.92
CA ALA A 155 2.60 7.05 -6.39
C ALA A 155 1.86 7.62 -7.62
N LYS A 156 1.46 6.77 -8.57
CA LYS A 156 0.63 7.19 -9.72
C LYS A 156 -0.72 7.74 -9.28
N ASN A 157 -1.35 7.14 -8.27
CA ASN A 157 -2.66 7.57 -7.75
C ASN A 157 -2.54 8.47 -6.51
N HIS A 158 -1.49 9.28 -6.40
CA HIS A 158 -1.24 10.15 -5.24
C HIS A 158 -2.35 11.19 -4.98
N ALA A 159 -3.24 11.42 -5.93
CA ALA A 159 -4.43 12.24 -5.68
C ALA A 159 -5.31 11.65 -4.57
N ASP A 160 -5.34 10.32 -4.45
CA ASP A 160 -6.19 9.59 -3.51
C ASP A 160 -5.42 8.76 -2.47
N VAL A 161 -4.14 8.43 -2.72
CA VAL A 161 -3.35 7.49 -1.92
C VAL A 161 -2.05 8.13 -1.43
N ALA A 162 -1.74 7.95 -0.14
CA ALA A 162 -0.41 8.27 0.40
C ALA A 162 0.50 7.06 0.32
N VAL A 163 1.75 7.24 -0.17
CA VAL A 163 2.75 6.18 -0.28
C VAL A 163 3.99 6.50 0.56
N LEU A 164 4.35 5.59 1.47
CA LEU A 164 5.53 5.72 2.32
C LEU A 164 6.50 4.60 1.96
N THR A 165 7.75 4.98 1.69
CA THR A 165 8.81 4.05 1.27
C THR A 165 9.98 3.96 2.25
N SER A 166 9.95 4.77 3.33
CA SER A 166 11.01 4.82 4.32
C SER A 166 10.45 5.10 5.72
N PRO A 167 11.02 4.48 6.78
CA PRO A 167 10.69 4.83 8.17
C PRO A 167 10.84 6.32 8.50
N ALA A 168 11.74 7.03 7.83
CA ALA A 168 11.96 8.47 8.03
C ALA A 168 10.72 9.34 7.68
N GLN A 169 9.76 8.81 6.94
CA GLN A 169 8.53 9.49 6.55
C GLN A 169 7.39 9.33 7.56
N TYR A 170 7.50 8.40 8.53
CA TYR A 170 6.39 8.01 9.39
C TYR A 170 5.90 9.17 10.27
N ASP A 171 6.81 9.86 10.95
CA ASP A 171 6.46 10.95 11.87
C ASP A 171 5.78 12.12 11.15
N SER A 172 6.25 12.50 9.97
CA SER A 172 5.65 13.57 9.18
C SER A 172 4.23 13.24 8.71
N VAL A 173 3.98 11.98 8.34
CA VAL A 173 2.64 11.52 7.94
C VAL A 173 1.71 11.42 9.14
N LEU A 174 2.19 10.94 10.30
CA LEU A 174 1.38 10.90 11.51
C LEU A 174 0.98 12.31 11.99
N ALA A 175 1.91 13.26 11.97
CA ALA A 175 1.61 14.65 12.28
C ALA A 175 0.55 15.23 11.32
N ALA A 176 0.70 14.97 10.02
CA ALA A 176 -0.26 15.44 9.01
C ALA A 176 -1.65 14.82 9.19
N LEU A 177 -1.75 13.55 9.58
CA LEU A 177 -3.03 12.87 9.87
C LEU A 177 -3.73 13.52 11.08
N GLN A 178 -2.98 13.90 12.13
CA GLN A 178 -3.53 14.58 13.31
C GLN A 178 -4.09 15.96 12.95
N ASP A 179 -3.33 16.74 12.16
CA ASP A 179 -3.69 18.11 11.78
C ASP A 179 -4.84 18.16 10.75
N SER A 180 -5.07 17.11 10.00
CA SER A 180 -5.99 17.06 8.86
C SER A 180 -7.15 16.06 9.04
N ALA A 181 -7.62 15.89 10.26
CA ALA A 181 -8.77 15.03 10.59
C ALA A 181 -8.68 13.60 10.00
N GLY A 182 -7.49 13.01 10.03
CA GLY A 182 -7.26 11.62 9.60
C GLY A 182 -6.99 11.42 8.10
N SER A 183 -6.75 12.50 7.34
CA SER A 183 -6.35 12.42 5.93
C SER A 183 -4.94 12.98 5.69
N VAL A 184 -4.19 12.41 4.78
CA VAL A 184 -2.88 12.96 4.36
C VAL A 184 -3.11 14.08 3.35
N PRO A 185 -2.59 15.32 3.57
CA PRO A 185 -2.81 16.46 2.67
C PRO A 185 -2.30 16.21 1.25
N PRO A 186 -2.94 16.77 0.20
CA PRO A 186 -2.55 16.58 -1.20
C PRO A 186 -1.09 16.94 -1.51
N GLU A 187 -0.58 18.00 -0.90
CA GLU A 187 0.80 18.47 -1.07
C GLU A 187 1.80 17.43 -0.57
N LEU A 188 1.54 16.88 0.62
CA LEU A 188 2.38 15.83 1.19
C LEU A 188 2.28 14.55 0.36
N ARG A 189 1.08 14.14 -0.10
CA ARG A 189 0.94 12.99 -1.00
C ARG A 189 1.74 13.15 -2.29
N ARG A 190 1.77 14.37 -2.87
CA ARG A 190 2.56 14.66 -4.07
C ARG A 190 4.06 14.53 -3.82
N GLN A 191 4.55 15.03 -2.69
CA GLN A 191 5.94 14.90 -2.28
C GLN A 191 6.33 13.43 -2.09
N LEU A 192 5.53 12.68 -1.33
CA LEU A 192 5.72 11.24 -1.11
C LEU A 192 5.74 10.45 -2.43
N ALA A 193 4.89 10.83 -3.38
CA ALA A 193 4.86 10.19 -4.71
C ALA A 193 6.16 10.44 -5.50
N LEU A 194 6.71 11.65 -5.44
CA LEU A 194 8.02 11.96 -6.04
C LEU A 194 9.11 11.09 -5.42
N GLU A 195 9.18 11.05 -4.09
CA GLU A 195 10.16 10.24 -3.34
C GLU A 195 10.02 8.74 -3.67
N ALA A 196 8.78 8.25 -3.81
CA ALA A 196 8.49 6.87 -4.19
C ALA A 196 9.00 6.52 -5.60
N PHE A 197 8.84 7.40 -6.58
CA PHE A 197 9.42 7.19 -7.92
C PHE A 197 10.94 7.27 -7.91
N GLN A 198 11.54 8.16 -7.12
CA GLN A 198 12.99 8.21 -6.93
C GLN A 198 13.51 6.92 -6.29
N HIS A 199 12.79 6.40 -5.29
CA HIS A 199 13.13 5.15 -4.62
C HIS A 199 13.14 3.96 -5.58
N THR A 200 12.08 3.80 -6.39
CA THR A 200 12.03 2.70 -7.39
C THR A 200 13.06 2.87 -8.50
N ALA A 201 13.33 4.08 -8.96
CA ALA A 201 14.37 4.35 -9.96
C ALA A 201 15.77 3.99 -9.43
N ALA A 202 16.07 4.34 -8.19
CA ALA A 202 17.34 3.99 -7.55
C ALA A 202 17.48 2.47 -7.32
N TYR A 203 16.37 1.79 -7.05
CA TYR A 203 16.30 0.34 -6.92
C TYR A 203 16.62 -0.36 -8.24
N ASP A 204 15.94 -0.01 -9.33
CA ASP A 204 16.17 -0.58 -10.67
C ASP A 204 17.57 -0.27 -11.19
N THR A 205 18.09 0.94 -10.89
CA THR A 205 19.48 1.31 -11.22
C THR A 205 20.48 0.41 -10.51
N ALA A 206 20.24 0.08 -9.23
CA ALA A 206 21.14 -0.81 -8.50
C ALA A 206 21.16 -2.22 -9.09
N ILE A 207 19.99 -2.75 -9.46
CA ILE A 207 19.86 -4.07 -10.10
C ILE A 207 20.58 -4.09 -11.44
N SER A 208 20.26 -3.15 -12.33
CA SER A 208 20.83 -3.10 -13.68
C SER A 208 22.35 -2.90 -13.66
N THR A 209 22.85 -2.03 -12.78
CA THR A 209 24.30 -1.82 -12.60
C THR A 209 25.01 -3.09 -12.08
N TRP A 210 24.37 -3.84 -11.20
CA TRP A 210 24.93 -5.09 -10.70
C TRP A 210 24.95 -6.17 -11.81
N MET A 211 23.86 -6.32 -12.53
CA MET A 211 23.73 -7.31 -13.62
C MET A 211 24.70 -7.03 -14.76
N ALA A 212 25.01 -5.78 -15.06
CA ALA A 212 25.93 -5.40 -16.13
C ALA A 212 27.35 -5.97 -15.93
N LYS A 213 27.78 -6.22 -14.68
CA LYS A 213 29.11 -6.77 -14.37
C LYS A 213 29.35 -8.18 -14.91
N ASP A 214 28.28 -8.93 -15.18
CA ASP A 214 28.37 -10.31 -15.68
C ASP A 214 28.09 -10.43 -17.20
N VAL A 215 27.80 -9.32 -17.87
CA VAL A 215 27.50 -9.27 -19.32
C VAL A 215 28.69 -8.73 -20.14
N GLU A 216 29.72 -8.14 -19.46
CA GLU A 216 30.99 -7.73 -20.05
C GLU A 216 31.99 -8.92 -20.03
#